data_2a53ce5ac459df2f1d9fd4bfc1f0734d
#
_entry.id   2a53ce5ac459df2f1d9fd4bfc1f0734d
#
_cell.length_a   1.000
_cell.length_b   1.000
_cell.length_c   1.000
_cell.angle_alpha   90.00
_cell.angle_beta   90.00
_cell.angle_gamma   90.00
#
_symmetry.space_group_name_H-M   'P 1'
#
loop_
_entity.id
_entity.type
_entity.pdbx_description
1 polymer ?
#
loop_
_entity_poly.entity_id
_entity_poly.type
_entity_poly.pdbx_seq_one_letter_code
_entity_poly.pdbx_strand_id
1 'polypeptide(L)' 'MQDAQTYRQYAEECRKLAEAMPQHRVHLLDMAAVWASLAEKAERKTDGRADGNDQT' A
#
# COMPACT_ATOMS: atom_id res chain seq x y z
N MET A 1 9.98 11.14 -0.14
CA MET A 1 10.12 9.77 0.33
C MET A 1 8.76 9.16 0.67
N GLN A 2 8.55 7.92 0.30
CA GLN A 2 7.24 7.30 0.50
C GLN A 2 7.19 6.56 1.81
N ASP A 3 6.08 6.67 2.48
CA ASP A 3 5.92 5.99 3.74
C ASP A 3 4.61 5.22 3.75
N ALA A 4 4.35 4.54 4.87
CA ALA A 4 3.18 3.68 4.96
C ALA A 4 1.89 4.46 4.75
N GLN A 5 1.84 5.66 5.23
CA GLN A 5 0.63 6.45 5.10
C GLN A 5 0.33 6.77 3.65
N THR A 6 1.35 7.11 2.88
CA THR A 6 1.18 7.38 1.46
C THR A 6 0.68 6.13 0.74
N TYR A 7 1.26 4.98 1.05
CA TYR A 7 0.83 3.74 0.43
C TYR A 7 -0.62 3.42 0.78
N ARG A 8 -1.01 3.69 2.01
CA ARG A 8 -2.40 3.45 2.42
C ARG A 8 -3.36 4.35 1.67
N GLN A 9 -2.97 5.58 1.43
CA GLN A 9 -3.81 6.48 0.65
C GLN A 9 -3.99 5.97 -0.77
N TYR A 10 -2.92 5.47 -1.37
CA TYR A 10 -3.04 4.90 -2.71
C TYR A 10 -3.97 3.70 -2.72
N ALA A 11 -3.85 2.83 -1.70
CA ALA A 11 -4.72 1.67 -1.62
C ALA A 11 -6.18 2.10 -1.51
N GLU A 12 -6.42 3.09 -0.70
CA GLU A 12 -7.79 3.55 -0.51
C GLU A 12 -8.35 4.17 -1.77
N GLU A 13 -7.54 4.93 -2.49
CA GLU A 13 -8.00 5.53 -3.73
C GLU A 13 -8.28 4.47 -4.77
N CYS A 14 -7.48 3.42 -4.80
CA CYS A 14 -7.77 2.32 -5.72
C CYS A 14 -9.11 1.67 -5.39
N ARG A 15 -9.42 1.53 -4.12
CA ARG A 15 -10.71 0.98 -3.72
C ARG A 15 -11.86 1.88 -4.15
N LYS A 16 -11.71 3.16 -3.98
CA LYS A 16 -12.74 4.10 -4.39
C LYS A 16 -12.95 4.06 -5.89
N LEU A 17 -11.85 4.00 -6.62
CA LEU A 17 -11.96 3.91 -8.07
C LEU A 17 -12.62 2.61 -8.50
N ALA A 18 -12.35 1.54 -7.76
CA ALA A 18 -12.98 0.26 -8.07
C ALA A 18 -14.49 0.34 -7.95
N GLU A 19 -14.96 1.10 -6.98
CA GLU A 19 -16.40 1.29 -6.81
C GLU A 19 -16.97 2.15 -7.92
N ALA A 20 -16.23 3.18 -8.33
CA ALA A 20 -16.70 4.08 -9.36
C ALA A 20 -16.61 3.46 -10.75
N MET A 21 -15.71 2.52 -10.95
CA MET A 21 -15.51 1.90 -12.26
C MET A 21 -15.58 0.39 -12.16
N PRO A 22 -16.80 -0.16 -12.11
CA PRO A 22 -16.95 -1.61 -11.92
C PRO A 22 -16.25 -2.45 -12.97
N GLN A 23 -16.09 -1.93 -14.17
CA GLN A 23 -15.44 -2.70 -15.23
C GLN A 23 -13.94 -2.90 -14.94
N HIS A 24 -13.38 -2.11 -14.06
CA HIS A 24 -11.98 -2.24 -13.69
C HIS A 24 -11.82 -2.69 -12.24
N ARG A 25 -12.88 -3.14 -11.63
CA ARG A 25 -12.88 -3.40 -10.19
C ARG A 25 -11.80 -4.40 -9.80
N VAL A 26 -11.73 -5.52 -10.50
CA VAL A 26 -10.78 -6.56 -10.14
C VAL A 26 -9.35 -6.03 -10.20
N HIS A 27 -9.05 -5.32 -11.28
CA HIS A 27 -7.71 -4.78 -11.45
C HIS A 27 -7.38 -3.76 -10.36
N LEU A 28 -8.33 -2.88 -10.06
CA LEU A 28 -8.10 -1.84 -9.07
C LEU A 28 -7.98 -2.41 -7.66
N LEU A 29 -8.78 -3.42 -7.34
CA LEU A 29 -8.67 -4.06 -6.04
C LEU A 29 -7.34 -4.80 -5.91
N ASP A 30 -6.88 -5.35 -7.00
CA ASP A 30 -5.58 -6.00 -7.02
C ASP A 30 -4.48 -5.00 -6.70
N MET A 31 -4.55 -3.82 -7.32
CA MET A 31 -3.59 -2.78 -7.04
C MET A 31 -3.68 -2.29 -5.61
N ALA A 32 -4.90 -2.20 -5.09
CA ALA A 32 -5.07 -1.78 -3.70
C ALA A 32 -4.39 -2.78 -2.76
N ALA A 33 -4.48 -4.05 -3.06
CA ALA A 33 -3.84 -5.07 -2.24
C ALA A 33 -2.33 -4.91 -2.26
N VAL A 34 -1.78 -4.58 -3.42
CA VAL A 34 -0.34 -4.37 -3.53
C VAL A 34 0.09 -3.17 -2.69
N TRP A 35 -0.64 -2.06 -2.79
CA TRP A 35 -0.32 -0.89 -2.01
C TRP A 35 -0.44 -1.16 -0.51
N ALA A 36 -1.46 -1.90 -0.11
CA ALA A 36 -1.63 -2.23 1.29
C ALA A 36 -0.47 -3.09 1.78
N SER A 37 -0.01 -4.00 0.95
CA SER A 37 1.12 -4.84 1.30
C SER A 37 2.38 -3.99 1.49
N LEU A 38 2.59 -3.05 0.60
CA LEU A 38 3.74 -2.15 0.72
C LEU A 38 3.64 -1.30 1.98
N ALA A 39 2.44 -0.89 2.33
CA ALA A 39 2.25 -0.11 3.54
C ALA A 39 2.64 -0.91 4.77
N GLU A 40 2.27 -2.17 4.80
CA GLU A 40 2.62 -3.03 5.92
C GLU A 40 4.13 -3.17 6.05
N LYS A 41 4.78 -3.36 4.93
CA LYS A 41 6.23 -3.51 4.95
C LYS A 41 6.90 -2.22 5.41
N ALA A 42 6.39 -1.09 4.95
CA ALA A 42 6.95 0.19 5.36
C ALA A 42 6.76 0.43 6.84
N GLU A 43 5.61 0.02 7.37
CA GLU A 43 5.35 0.17 8.79
C GLU A 43 6.29 -0.69 9.62
N ARG A 44 6.54 -1.89 9.16
CA ARG A 44 7.44 -2.76 9.88
C ARG A 44 8.83 -2.19 9.95
N LYS A 45 9.30 -1.66 8.85
CA LYS A 45 10.62 -1.08 8.82
C LYS A 45 10.73 0.09 9.77
N THR A 46 9.75 0.96 9.74
CA THR A 46 9.74 2.12 10.61
C THR A 46 9.70 1.70 12.06
N ASP A 47 8.86 0.76 12.33
CA ASP A 47 8.65 0.30 13.69
C ASP A 47 9.88 -0.39 14.24
N GLY A 48 10.50 -1.16 13.43
CA GLY A 48 11.61 -1.93 13.86
C GLY A 48 12.85 -1.11 14.02
N ARG A 49 12.92 -0.33 13.86
CA ARG A 49 14.03 0.09 14.07
C ARG A 49 14.96 -0.28 13.25
N ALA A 50 15.02 -0.42 12.88
CA ALA A 50 15.67 -0.64 12.23
C ALA A 50 16.36 -1.19 11.71
N ASP A 51 16.44 -1.38 11.87
CA ASP A 51 17.06 -1.76 11.52
C ASP A 51 17.61 -1.92 10.64
N GLY A 52 17.89 -2.00 10.59
CA GLY A 52 18.36 -2.18 9.86
C GLY A 52 18.60 -2.66 9.08
N ASN A 53 18.45 -3.01 9.20
CA ASN A 53 18.77 -3.44 8.58
C ASN A 53 18.87 -3.73 7.72
N ASP A 54 18.68 -3.96 7.67
CA ASP A 54 18.78 -4.32 7.05
C ASP A 54 18.91 -4.48 6.10
N GLN A 55 18.98 -4.46 5.90
CA GLN A 55 19.15 -4.62 5.08
C GLN A 55 19.48 -4.68 4.30
N THR A 56 19.73 -4.87 4.16
CA THR A 56 20.14 -4.93 3.53
C THR A 56 20.43 -4.87 3.16
#